data_1a55137a250d20ebcb644acfb6f75931
#
_entry.id   1a55137a250d20ebcb644acfb6f75931
#
_cell.length_a   1.000
_cell.length_b   1.000
_cell.length_c   1.000
_cell.angle_alpha   90.00
_cell.angle_beta   90.00
_cell.angle_gamma   90.00
#
_symmetry.space_group_name_H-M   'P 1'
#
loop_
_entity.id
_entity.type
_entity.pdbx_description
1 polymer ?
#
loop_
_entity_poly.entity_id
_entity_poly.type
_entity_poly.pdbx_seq_one_letter_code
_entity_poly.pdbx_strand_id
1 'polypeptide(L)'
;MTTIDINCDCGESFGNWPMGADEAIMPLLTPANVPCGFHGGDPLVMRKTVGLAAGNGVAVGAHPGLPDLAGFGRRKMDITADDAYAMVVYQVGALKAFLEARGMALHHVKPHGALYVMLHDQEEVAAAVAEAIRDTCPAPLLYWPAPVEQHALPRAARKLGIEVIGEVYFDLAYSDAANLIVERKKTAKALADVARRLRRYLAEGVVESVT
;
A
#
# COMPACT_ATOMS: atom_id res chain seq x y z
N MET A 1 -5.80 23.49 -10.61
CA MET A 1 -6.37 22.92 -9.36
C MET A 1 -5.43 21.81 -8.94
N THR A 2 -5.02 21.78 -7.69
CA THR A 2 -4.27 20.66 -7.12
C THR A 2 -5.26 19.52 -6.89
N THR A 3 -5.03 18.37 -7.52
CA THR A 3 -5.78 17.14 -7.25
C THR A 3 -5.04 16.32 -6.21
N ILE A 4 -5.76 15.59 -5.39
CA ILE A 4 -5.19 14.68 -4.39
C ILE A 4 -5.86 13.33 -4.53
N ASP A 5 -5.06 12.27 -4.47
CA ASP A 5 -5.56 10.90 -4.44
C ASP A 5 -5.98 10.51 -3.03
N ILE A 6 -7.08 9.78 -2.93
CA ILE A 6 -7.54 9.15 -1.68
C ILE A 6 -7.48 7.65 -1.89
N ASN A 7 -6.54 6.98 -1.21
CA ASN A 7 -6.39 5.54 -1.31
C ASN A 7 -6.76 4.82 -0.01
N CYS A 8 -7.12 3.55 -0.12
CA CYS A 8 -7.40 2.69 1.02
C CYS A 8 -7.02 1.24 0.69
N ASP A 9 -6.63 0.50 1.73
CA ASP A 9 -6.43 -0.94 1.65
C ASP A 9 -7.80 -1.61 1.60
N CYS A 10 -8.10 -2.37 0.55
CA CYS A 10 -9.39 -3.00 0.27
C CYS A 10 -9.22 -4.45 -0.18
N GLY A 11 -10.17 -5.33 0.17
CA GLY A 11 -10.08 -6.74 -0.15
C GLY A 11 -9.23 -7.53 0.83
N GLU A 12 -9.17 -7.10 2.09
CA GLU A 12 -8.39 -7.74 3.15
C GLU A 12 -9.11 -8.94 3.80
N SER A 13 -10.38 -9.18 3.47
CA SER A 13 -11.13 -10.37 3.90
C SER A 13 -10.43 -11.65 3.42
N PHE A 14 -10.60 -12.76 4.16
CA PHE A 14 -10.03 -14.05 3.80
C PHE A 14 -10.95 -15.20 4.21
N GLY A 15 -11.30 -16.09 3.29
CA GLY A 15 -12.18 -17.22 3.57
C GLY A 15 -13.49 -16.79 4.23
N ASN A 16 -13.72 -17.26 5.44
CA ASN A 16 -14.92 -16.93 6.23
C ASN A 16 -14.73 -15.70 7.15
N TRP A 17 -13.61 -15.03 7.10
CA TRP A 17 -13.33 -13.86 7.93
C TRP A 17 -13.50 -12.57 7.14
N PRO A 18 -14.64 -11.87 7.29
CA PRO A 18 -14.85 -10.57 6.67
C PRO A 18 -14.00 -9.51 7.37
N MET A 19 -13.42 -8.61 6.57
CA MET A 19 -12.65 -7.46 7.04
C MET A 19 -12.93 -6.25 6.17
N GLY A 20 -13.02 -5.07 6.79
CA GLY A 20 -13.26 -3.82 6.09
C GLY A 20 -14.74 -3.58 5.73
N ALA A 21 -14.95 -2.55 4.93
CA ALA A 21 -16.26 -2.14 4.41
C ALA A 21 -16.14 -1.73 2.94
N ASP A 22 -15.54 -2.60 2.12
CA ASP A 22 -15.10 -2.31 0.76
C ASP A 22 -16.21 -1.72 -0.12
N GLU A 23 -17.42 -2.26 -0.03
CA GLU A 23 -18.57 -1.80 -0.82
C GLU A 23 -18.96 -0.34 -0.51
N ALA A 24 -18.81 0.06 0.76
CA ALA A 24 -19.14 1.42 1.19
C ALA A 24 -18.03 2.43 0.89
N ILE A 25 -16.77 1.98 0.92
CA ILE A 25 -15.60 2.85 0.77
C ILE A 25 -15.17 3.02 -0.70
N MET A 26 -15.29 1.98 -1.51
CA MET A 26 -14.81 1.97 -2.89
C MET A 26 -15.28 3.18 -3.73
N PRO A 27 -16.56 3.63 -3.66
CA PRO A 27 -17.01 4.80 -4.43
C PRO A 27 -16.34 6.12 -4.04
N LEU A 28 -15.60 6.16 -2.93
CA LEU A 28 -14.94 7.36 -2.40
C LEU A 28 -13.44 7.39 -2.71
N LEU A 29 -12.91 6.35 -3.34
CA LEU A 29 -11.47 6.19 -3.61
C LEU A 29 -11.12 6.64 -5.03
N THR A 30 -9.87 7.03 -5.20
CA THR A 30 -9.23 7.21 -6.50
C THR A 30 -8.41 5.97 -6.88
N PRO A 31 -7.47 5.46 -6.05
CA PRO A 31 -6.97 4.10 -6.13
C PRO A 31 -7.33 3.26 -4.89
N ALA A 32 -7.38 1.94 -5.07
CA ALA A 32 -7.47 0.95 -4.01
C ALA A 32 -6.19 0.10 -3.97
N ASN A 33 -5.68 -0.19 -2.76
CA ASN A 33 -4.55 -1.10 -2.56
C ASN A 33 -5.10 -2.50 -2.25
N VAL A 34 -4.81 -3.49 -3.11
CA VAL A 34 -5.42 -4.82 -3.01
C VAL A 34 -4.40 -5.85 -2.57
N PRO A 35 -4.62 -6.52 -1.41
CA PRO A 35 -3.80 -7.63 -0.93
C PRO A 35 -3.72 -8.77 -1.95
N CYS A 36 -2.58 -9.44 -1.96
CA CYS A 36 -2.27 -10.44 -2.98
C CYS A 36 -2.20 -11.86 -2.40
N GLY A 37 -2.97 -12.16 -1.35
CA GLY A 37 -3.17 -13.50 -0.80
C GLY A 37 -2.16 -13.93 0.27
N PHE A 38 -1.12 -13.15 0.57
CA PHE A 38 -0.10 -13.52 1.57
C PHE A 38 -0.46 -13.05 2.99
N HIS A 39 -0.80 -11.80 3.16
CA HIS A 39 -1.20 -11.26 4.46
C HIS A 39 -2.71 -11.08 4.62
N GLY A 40 -3.42 -11.07 3.52
CA GLY A 40 -4.87 -10.88 3.42
C GLY A 40 -5.33 -11.12 2.00
N GLY A 41 -6.63 -11.18 1.80
CA GLY A 41 -7.22 -11.56 0.53
C GLY A 41 -7.08 -13.05 0.21
N ASP A 42 -7.91 -13.52 -0.68
CA ASP A 42 -7.84 -14.82 -1.33
C ASP A 42 -8.30 -14.68 -2.78
N PRO A 43 -8.25 -15.73 -3.63
CA PRO A 43 -8.64 -15.59 -5.04
C PRO A 43 -10.07 -15.10 -5.28
N LEU A 44 -11.02 -15.47 -4.42
CA LEU A 44 -12.42 -15.03 -4.55
C LEU A 44 -12.59 -13.58 -4.08
N VAL A 45 -11.95 -13.23 -2.97
CA VAL A 45 -11.92 -11.85 -2.46
C VAL A 45 -11.25 -10.92 -3.47
N MET A 46 -10.09 -11.30 -4.01
CA MET A 46 -9.37 -10.51 -5.03
C MET A 46 -10.25 -10.29 -6.26
N ARG A 47 -10.91 -11.34 -6.78
CA ARG A 47 -11.84 -11.25 -7.91
C ARG A 47 -13.00 -10.29 -7.62
N LYS A 48 -13.59 -10.37 -6.41
CA LYS A 48 -14.70 -9.51 -5.97
C LYS A 48 -14.23 -8.05 -5.89
N THR A 49 -13.09 -7.81 -5.24
CA THR A 49 -12.53 -6.46 -5.03
C THR A 49 -12.15 -5.78 -6.34
N VAL A 50 -11.48 -6.49 -7.26
CA VAL A 50 -11.17 -5.99 -8.61
C VAL A 50 -12.47 -5.69 -9.38
N GLY A 51 -13.50 -6.55 -9.27
CA GLY A 51 -14.80 -6.29 -9.89
C GLY A 51 -15.50 -5.05 -9.31
N LEU A 52 -15.40 -4.83 -8.01
CA LEU A 52 -15.95 -3.65 -7.34
C LEU A 52 -15.22 -2.37 -7.77
N ALA A 53 -13.88 -2.40 -7.83
CA ALA A 53 -13.08 -1.28 -8.30
C ALA A 53 -13.42 -0.92 -9.77
N ALA A 54 -13.50 -1.91 -10.65
CA ALA A 54 -13.89 -1.73 -12.05
C ALA A 54 -15.26 -1.05 -12.18
N GLY A 55 -16.25 -1.50 -11.40
CA GLY A 55 -17.60 -0.94 -11.39
C GLY A 55 -17.70 0.51 -10.91
N ASN A 56 -16.70 0.97 -10.14
CA ASN A 56 -16.64 2.33 -9.61
C ASN A 56 -15.59 3.22 -10.33
N GLY A 57 -14.89 2.70 -11.34
CA GLY A 57 -13.85 3.46 -12.04
C GLY A 57 -12.60 3.74 -11.18
N VAL A 58 -12.36 2.92 -10.15
CA VAL A 58 -11.25 3.05 -9.20
C VAL A 58 -10.03 2.32 -9.73
N ALA A 59 -8.88 2.99 -9.76
CA ALA A 59 -7.60 2.38 -10.09
C ALA A 59 -7.18 1.36 -9.02
N VAL A 60 -6.41 0.34 -9.39
CA VAL A 60 -6.00 -0.73 -8.48
C VAL A 60 -4.50 -0.88 -8.44
N GLY A 61 -3.94 -0.83 -7.24
CA GLY A 61 -2.55 -1.15 -6.93
C GLY A 61 -2.40 -2.46 -6.17
N ALA A 62 -1.24 -3.08 -6.32
CA ALA A 62 -0.86 -4.27 -5.57
C ALA A 62 -0.38 -3.91 -4.15
N HIS A 63 -0.86 -4.65 -3.17
CA HIS A 63 -0.48 -4.48 -1.77
C HIS A 63 0.24 -5.75 -1.26
N PRO A 64 1.49 -6.02 -1.74
CA PRO A 64 2.21 -7.22 -1.38
C PRO A 64 2.70 -7.17 0.07
N GLY A 65 2.64 -8.29 0.76
CA GLY A 65 3.11 -8.46 2.14
C GLY A 65 3.81 -9.78 2.36
N LEU A 66 4.29 -9.99 3.59
CA LEU A 66 4.87 -11.28 3.99
C LEU A 66 3.80 -12.36 4.11
N PRO A 67 4.15 -13.65 3.91
CA PRO A 67 3.21 -14.79 3.98
C PRO A 67 2.83 -15.10 5.43
N ASP A 68 2.13 -14.19 6.06
CA ASP A 68 1.75 -14.22 7.47
C ASP A 68 0.26 -13.87 7.63
N LEU A 69 -0.60 -14.71 7.12
CA LEU A 69 -2.05 -14.49 7.17
C LEU A 69 -2.58 -14.35 8.61
N ALA A 70 -2.11 -15.22 9.53
CA ALA A 70 -2.53 -15.18 10.93
C ALA A 70 -2.05 -13.93 11.69
N GLY A 71 -0.94 -13.33 11.28
CA GLY A 71 -0.41 -12.08 11.84
C GLY A 71 -0.70 -10.87 10.96
N PHE A 72 -1.49 -11.05 9.92
CA PHE A 72 -1.84 -9.99 8.97
C PHE A 72 -0.60 -9.31 8.35
N GLY A 73 0.43 -10.09 8.04
CA GLY A 73 1.68 -9.57 7.49
C GLY A 73 2.48 -8.64 8.41
N ARG A 74 2.16 -8.60 9.72
CA ARG A 74 2.77 -7.65 10.67
C ARG A 74 3.80 -8.26 11.59
N ARG A 75 4.00 -9.59 11.53
CA ARG A 75 5.09 -10.25 12.24
C ARG A 75 6.35 -10.24 11.38
N LYS A 76 7.49 -9.93 12.00
CA LYS A 76 8.79 -9.99 11.31
C LYS A 76 9.08 -11.42 10.88
N MET A 77 9.58 -11.57 9.66
CA MET A 77 10.11 -12.81 9.12
C MET A 77 11.52 -12.54 8.62
N ASP A 78 12.39 -13.51 8.76
CA ASP A 78 13.71 -13.46 8.17
C ASP A 78 13.60 -13.95 6.73
N ILE A 79 13.89 -13.07 5.77
CA ILE A 79 13.81 -13.33 4.34
C ILE A 79 15.06 -12.82 3.63
N THR A 80 15.47 -13.53 2.60
CA THR A 80 16.55 -13.10 1.72
C THR A 80 16.07 -12.10 0.67
N ALA A 81 17.00 -11.45 -0.03
CA ALA A 81 16.68 -10.60 -1.18
C ALA A 81 15.96 -11.40 -2.28
N ASP A 82 16.39 -12.63 -2.55
CA ASP A 82 15.76 -13.52 -3.53
C ASP A 82 14.33 -13.90 -3.13
N ASP A 83 14.09 -14.17 -1.84
CA ASP A 83 12.74 -14.39 -1.33
C ASP A 83 11.85 -13.16 -1.56
N ALA A 84 12.35 -11.97 -1.23
CA ALA A 84 11.61 -10.73 -1.38
C ALA A 84 11.24 -10.44 -2.83
N TYR A 85 12.19 -10.62 -3.76
CA TYR A 85 11.93 -10.51 -5.19
C TYR A 85 10.85 -11.48 -5.65
N ALA A 86 11.03 -12.77 -5.35
CA ALA A 86 10.09 -13.82 -5.78
C ALA A 86 8.68 -13.61 -5.20
N MET A 87 8.57 -13.26 -3.90
CA MET A 87 7.30 -12.97 -3.25
C MET A 87 6.56 -11.78 -3.88
N VAL A 88 7.27 -10.71 -4.23
CA VAL A 88 6.65 -9.54 -4.86
C VAL A 88 6.23 -9.85 -6.28
N VAL A 89 7.06 -10.51 -7.09
CA VAL A 89 6.71 -10.94 -8.45
C VAL A 89 5.46 -11.83 -8.44
N TYR A 90 5.41 -12.82 -7.54
CA TYR A 90 4.28 -13.74 -7.41
C TYR A 90 2.99 -12.99 -7.08
N GLN A 91 3.01 -12.12 -6.07
CA GLN A 91 1.85 -11.38 -5.59
C GLN A 91 1.35 -10.38 -6.62
N VAL A 92 2.25 -9.57 -7.19
CA VAL A 92 1.91 -8.60 -8.25
C VAL A 92 1.38 -9.32 -9.48
N GLY A 93 2.01 -10.43 -9.89
CA GLY A 93 1.60 -11.24 -11.02
C GLY A 93 0.18 -11.81 -10.84
N ALA A 94 -0.14 -12.31 -9.64
CA ALA A 94 -1.47 -12.80 -9.34
C ALA A 94 -2.53 -11.71 -9.53
N LEU A 95 -2.34 -10.52 -8.94
CA LEU A 95 -3.29 -9.42 -9.09
C LEU A 95 -3.41 -8.94 -10.54
N LYS A 96 -2.29 -8.83 -11.26
CA LYS A 96 -2.30 -8.43 -12.68
C LYS A 96 -3.19 -9.33 -13.53
N ALA A 97 -3.16 -10.65 -13.33
CA ALA A 97 -4.02 -11.56 -14.07
C ALA A 97 -5.52 -11.28 -13.86
N PHE A 98 -5.94 -10.90 -12.64
CA PHE A 98 -7.31 -10.51 -12.36
C PHE A 98 -7.67 -9.15 -12.98
N LEU A 99 -6.73 -8.21 -13.00
CA LEU A 99 -6.92 -6.90 -13.63
C LEU A 99 -7.05 -7.03 -15.15
N GLU A 100 -6.15 -7.75 -15.79
CA GLU A 100 -6.14 -8.00 -17.23
C GLU A 100 -7.43 -8.70 -17.71
N ALA A 101 -7.94 -9.66 -16.92
CA ALA A 101 -9.23 -10.30 -17.17
C ALA A 101 -10.43 -9.33 -17.14
N ARG A 102 -10.24 -8.11 -16.63
CA ARG A 102 -11.22 -7.02 -16.62
C ARG A 102 -10.87 -5.84 -17.51
N GLY A 103 -9.82 -5.95 -18.31
CA GLY A 103 -9.32 -4.85 -19.16
C GLY A 103 -8.72 -3.69 -18.36
N MET A 104 -8.28 -3.94 -17.11
CA MET A 104 -7.65 -2.96 -16.25
C MET A 104 -6.12 -3.13 -16.25
N ALA A 105 -5.40 -2.04 -16.05
CA ALA A 105 -3.96 -2.07 -15.79
C ALA A 105 -3.65 -1.97 -14.30
N LEU A 106 -2.52 -2.52 -13.87
CA LEU A 106 -1.98 -2.26 -12.55
C LEU A 106 -1.54 -0.79 -12.46
N HIS A 107 -2.00 -0.10 -11.43
CA HIS A 107 -1.73 1.32 -11.25
C HIS A 107 -0.45 1.56 -10.43
N HIS A 108 -0.28 0.89 -9.29
CA HIS A 108 0.85 1.10 -8.40
C HIS A 108 1.16 -0.15 -7.57
N VAL A 109 2.28 -0.10 -6.83
CA VAL A 109 2.61 -1.07 -5.78
C VAL A 109 2.79 -0.32 -4.47
N LYS A 110 2.23 -0.87 -3.39
CA LYS A 110 2.35 -0.36 -2.02
C LYS A 110 2.65 -1.52 -1.08
N PRO A 111 3.88 -1.71 -0.60
CA PRO A 111 4.23 -2.78 0.33
C PRO A 111 3.46 -2.70 1.65
N HIS A 112 3.07 -3.85 2.20
CA HIS A 112 2.29 -3.96 3.42
C HIS A 112 3.12 -4.32 4.65
N GLY A 113 2.73 -3.80 5.79
CA GLY A 113 3.04 -4.31 7.13
C GLY A 113 4.53 -4.49 7.44
N ALA A 114 4.94 -5.67 7.90
CA ALA A 114 6.32 -5.92 8.27
C ALA A 114 7.28 -5.86 7.07
N LEU A 115 6.83 -6.21 5.87
CA LEU A 115 7.63 -6.00 4.65
C LEU A 115 7.95 -4.51 4.48
N TYR A 116 6.93 -3.61 4.58
CA TYR A 116 7.15 -2.16 4.54
C TYR A 116 8.22 -1.72 5.56
N VAL A 117 8.14 -2.20 6.81
CA VAL A 117 9.13 -1.83 7.86
C VAL A 117 10.54 -2.30 7.51
N MET A 118 10.71 -3.51 6.96
CA MET A 118 12.02 -4.02 6.53
C MET A 118 12.64 -3.17 5.42
N LEU A 119 11.82 -2.62 4.54
CA LEU A 119 12.24 -1.81 3.39
C LEU A 119 12.65 -0.37 3.77
N HIS A 120 12.65 -0.03 5.07
CA HIS A 120 13.20 1.24 5.54
C HIS A 120 14.73 1.26 5.48
N ASP A 121 15.38 0.17 5.91
CA ASP A 121 16.82 0.12 6.16
C ASP A 121 17.55 -1.10 5.57
N GLN A 122 16.85 -2.15 5.16
CA GLN A 122 17.45 -3.33 4.56
C GLN A 122 17.72 -3.10 3.06
N GLU A 123 18.89 -2.57 2.72
CA GLU A 123 19.23 -2.13 1.36
C GLU A 123 19.13 -3.25 0.31
N GLU A 124 19.59 -4.48 0.62
CA GLU A 124 19.56 -5.60 -0.32
C GLU A 124 18.14 -6.05 -0.61
N VAL A 125 17.30 -6.18 0.44
CA VAL A 125 15.88 -6.54 0.30
C VAL A 125 15.12 -5.45 -0.45
N ALA A 126 15.42 -4.18 -0.16
CA ALA A 126 14.82 -3.04 -0.83
C ALA A 126 15.19 -2.98 -2.33
N ALA A 127 16.43 -3.26 -2.67
CA ALA A 127 16.87 -3.33 -4.07
C ALA A 127 16.13 -4.44 -4.83
N ALA A 128 16.02 -5.63 -4.25
CA ALA A 128 15.31 -6.77 -4.84
C ALA A 128 13.80 -6.47 -5.03
N VAL A 129 13.16 -5.82 -4.07
CA VAL A 129 11.75 -5.39 -4.21
C VAL A 129 11.59 -4.33 -5.30
N ALA A 130 12.52 -3.37 -5.41
CA ALA A 130 12.48 -2.38 -6.48
C ALA A 130 12.65 -3.03 -7.86
N GLU A 131 13.55 -4.01 -8.00
CA GLU A 131 13.70 -4.81 -9.23
C GLU A 131 12.40 -5.57 -9.56
N ALA A 132 11.79 -6.23 -8.59
CA ALA A 132 10.53 -6.93 -8.77
C ALA A 132 9.39 -5.99 -9.27
N ILE A 133 9.32 -4.78 -8.74
CA ILE A 133 8.35 -3.76 -9.19
C ILE A 133 8.65 -3.36 -10.64
N ARG A 134 9.90 -3.04 -10.99
CA ARG A 134 10.32 -2.71 -12.35
C ARG A 134 9.95 -3.81 -13.33
N ASP A 135 10.25 -5.06 -12.99
CA ASP A 135 10.12 -6.20 -13.89
C ASP A 135 8.65 -6.64 -14.08
N THR A 136 7.79 -6.29 -13.14
CA THR A 136 6.36 -6.65 -13.20
C THR A 136 5.45 -5.53 -13.69
N CYS A 137 5.89 -4.28 -13.68
CA CYS A 137 5.06 -3.10 -13.97
C CYS A 137 5.59 -2.34 -15.17
N PRO A 138 4.82 -2.20 -16.29
CA PRO A 138 5.24 -1.43 -17.47
C PRO A 138 5.44 0.07 -17.21
N ALA A 139 4.64 0.64 -16.29
CA ALA A 139 4.76 2.03 -15.83
C ALA A 139 4.74 2.01 -14.29
N PRO A 140 5.87 1.68 -13.65
CA PRO A 140 5.87 1.40 -12.23
C PRO A 140 5.71 2.66 -11.38
N LEU A 141 4.69 2.66 -10.52
CA LEU A 141 4.50 3.63 -9.44
C LEU A 141 4.67 2.94 -8.10
N LEU A 142 5.42 3.55 -7.20
CA LEU A 142 5.55 3.11 -5.81
C LEU A 142 4.83 4.10 -4.90
N TYR A 143 3.80 3.66 -4.17
CA TYR A 143 3.21 4.43 -3.07
C TYR A 143 3.99 4.17 -1.80
N TRP A 144 4.44 5.25 -1.16
CA TRP A 144 5.28 5.16 0.02
C TRP A 144 4.95 6.27 1.02
N PRO A 145 4.81 5.96 2.32
CA PRO A 145 4.59 7.00 3.34
C PRO A 145 5.69 8.07 3.33
N ALA A 146 5.28 9.32 3.34
CA ALA A 146 6.21 10.44 3.45
C ALA A 146 6.80 10.52 4.88
N PRO A 147 8.08 10.96 5.02
CA PRO A 147 8.98 11.44 3.99
C PRO A 147 9.67 10.29 3.23
N VAL A 148 9.63 10.33 1.92
CA VAL A 148 10.08 9.23 1.05
C VAL A 148 11.60 9.06 0.98
N GLU A 149 12.37 10.14 1.20
CA GLU A 149 13.83 10.17 0.95
C GLU A 149 14.65 9.37 1.97
N GLN A 150 14.09 9.12 3.14
CA GLN A 150 14.82 8.52 4.26
C GLN A 150 15.00 7.00 4.14
N HIS A 151 14.20 6.33 3.29
CA HIS A 151 14.10 4.88 3.31
C HIS A 151 14.80 4.22 2.11
N ALA A 152 15.24 2.97 2.29
CA ALA A 152 16.01 2.22 1.31
C ALA A 152 15.20 1.94 0.02
N LEU A 153 13.92 1.52 0.13
CA LEU A 153 13.12 1.21 -1.06
C LEU A 153 12.88 2.42 -1.97
N PRO A 154 12.46 3.60 -1.50
CA PRO A 154 12.35 4.78 -2.37
C PRO A 154 13.65 5.15 -3.08
N ARG A 155 14.79 5.04 -2.39
CA ARG A 155 16.10 5.29 -3.01
C ARG A 155 16.43 4.28 -4.10
N ALA A 156 16.18 2.98 -3.85
CA ALA A 156 16.39 1.92 -4.83
C ALA A 156 15.44 2.08 -6.03
N ALA A 157 14.16 2.35 -5.77
CA ALA A 157 13.12 2.56 -6.78
C ALA A 157 13.51 3.69 -7.77
N ARG A 158 13.94 4.84 -7.26
CA ARG A 158 14.36 5.97 -8.12
C ARG A 158 15.57 5.66 -8.98
N LYS A 159 16.55 4.88 -8.47
CA LYS A 159 17.69 4.44 -9.28
C LYS A 159 17.28 3.59 -10.49
N LEU A 160 16.13 2.91 -10.39
CA LEU A 160 15.56 2.09 -11.46
C LEU A 160 14.50 2.82 -12.31
N GLY A 161 14.31 4.14 -12.11
CA GLY A 161 13.34 4.93 -12.85
C GLY A 161 11.88 4.71 -12.42
N ILE A 162 11.65 4.15 -11.23
CA ILE A 162 10.32 3.97 -10.64
C ILE A 162 9.90 5.31 -10.02
N GLU A 163 8.73 5.81 -10.40
CA GLU A 163 8.17 7.01 -9.79
C GLU A 163 7.66 6.70 -8.39
N VAL A 164 8.04 7.54 -7.41
CA VAL A 164 7.67 7.37 -6.00
C VAL A 164 6.69 8.48 -5.60
N ILE A 165 5.48 8.08 -5.22
CA ILE A 165 4.41 8.96 -4.78
C ILE A 165 4.38 8.96 -3.24
N GLY A 166 4.52 10.14 -2.66
CA GLY A 166 4.44 10.32 -1.21
C GLY A 166 3.01 10.24 -0.69
N GLU A 167 2.78 9.34 0.26
CA GLU A 167 1.49 9.13 0.93
C GLU A 167 1.49 9.80 2.31
N VAL A 168 0.38 10.45 2.67
CA VAL A 168 0.20 11.11 3.96
C VAL A 168 -1.07 10.60 4.64
N TYR A 169 -1.00 10.36 5.94
CA TYR A 169 -2.11 9.87 6.74
C TYR A 169 -2.60 10.95 7.70
N PHE A 170 -3.89 11.26 7.66
CA PHE A 170 -4.50 12.27 8.54
C PHE A 170 -5.27 11.65 9.70
N ASP A 171 -5.51 10.34 9.64
CA ASP A 171 -6.14 9.52 10.68
C ASP A 171 -5.13 8.84 11.61
N LEU A 172 -3.84 8.89 11.29
CA LEU A 172 -2.75 8.36 12.11
C LEU A 172 -1.88 9.48 12.66
N ALA A 173 -1.02 9.12 13.62
CA ALA A 173 -0.07 10.04 14.22
C ALA A 173 1.33 9.86 13.60
N TYR A 174 2.13 10.91 13.70
CA TYR A 174 3.54 10.90 13.32
C TYR A 174 4.42 11.19 14.52
N SER A 175 5.60 10.56 14.58
CA SER A 175 6.65 10.92 15.52
C SER A 175 7.40 12.18 15.06
N ASP A 176 8.23 12.79 15.93
CA ASP A 176 9.10 13.91 15.55
C ASP A 176 10.16 13.53 14.50
N ALA A 177 10.48 12.26 14.39
CA ALA A 177 11.32 11.72 13.31
C ALA A 177 10.54 11.49 11.99
N ALA A 178 9.30 12.00 11.89
CA ALA A 178 8.39 11.84 10.77
C ALA A 178 8.02 10.38 10.43
N ASN A 179 8.20 9.44 11.36
CA ASN A 179 7.75 8.07 11.17
C ASN A 179 6.27 7.93 11.52
N LEU A 180 5.55 7.18 10.70
CA LEU A 180 4.14 6.86 10.92
C LEU A 180 3.99 5.97 12.17
N ILE A 181 3.12 6.36 13.09
CA ILE A 181 2.78 5.55 14.28
C ILE A 181 1.58 4.69 13.95
N VAL A 182 1.84 3.39 13.70
CA VAL A 182 0.79 2.43 13.35
C VAL A 182 0.14 1.88 14.61
N GLU A 183 -1.14 2.19 14.80
CA GLU A 183 -1.94 1.67 15.92
C GLU A 183 -2.31 0.19 15.66
N ARG A 184 -2.06 -0.69 16.63
CA ARG A 184 -2.48 -2.11 16.54
C ARG A 184 -4.00 -2.27 16.53
N LYS A 185 -4.70 -1.40 17.24
CA LYS A 185 -6.15 -1.35 17.31
C LYS A 185 -6.60 0.04 16.91
N LYS A 186 -7.14 0.15 15.71
CA LYS A 186 -7.64 1.44 15.21
C LYS A 186 -8.86 1.89 16.01
N THR A 187 -8.88 3.15 16.40
CA THR A 187 -10.04 3.83 16.97
C THR A 187 -10.53 4.89 16.00
N ALA A 188 -11.83 5.08 15.93
CA ALA A 188 -12.42 6.13 15.11
C ALA A 188 -11.86 7.49 15.56
N LYS A 189 -11.35 8.27 14.61
CA LYS A 189 -10.88 9.63 14.87
C LYS A 189 -12.03 10.63 14.68
N ALA A 190 -11.96 11.73 15.41
CA ALA A 190 -12.92 12.82 15.23
C ALA A 190 -12.77 13.41 13.82
N LEU A 191 -13.85 13.42 13.04
CA LEU A 191 -13.85 13.92 11.67
C LEU A 191 -13.33 15.37 11.57
N ALA A 192 -13.66 16.21 12.56
CA ALA A 192 -13.19 17.59 12.62
C ALA A 192 -11.66 17.69 12.74
N ASP A 193 -11.02 16.79 13.50
CA ASP A 193 -9.56 16.75 13.65
C ASP A 193 -8.87 16.28 12.39
N VAL A 194 -9.35 15.23 11.76
CA VAL A 194 -8.85 14.74 10.47
C VAL A 194 -8.97 15.84 9.40
N ALA A 195 -10.11 16.50 9.32
CA ALA A 195 -10.33 17.59 8.36
C ALA A 195 -9.43 18.81 8.64
N ARG A 196 -9.14 19.13 9.91
CA ARG A 196 -8.21 20.18 10.29
C ARG A 196 -6.79 19.88 9.83
N ARG A 197 -6.30 18.66 10.08
CA ARG A 197 -4.98 18.20 9.67
C ARG A 197 -4.83 18.21 8.14
N LEU A 198 -5.83 17.72 7.41
CA LEU A 198 -5.85 17.77 5.95
C LEU A 198 -5.76 19.21 5.43
N ARG A 199 -6.59 20.14 5.95
CA ARG A 199 -6.55 21.54 5.52
C ARG A 199 -5.20 22.18 5.78
N ARG A 200 -4.59 21.91 6.93
CA ARG A 200 -3.25 22.41 7.25
C ARG A 200 -2.19 21.87 6.27
N TYR A 201 -2.23 20.58 5.97
CA TYR A 201 -1.33 20.00 4.98
C TYR A 201 -1.49 20.65 3.60
N LEU A 202 -2.72 20.83 3.13
CA LEU A 202 -2.99 21.46 1.83
C LEU A 202 -2.54 22.93 1.78
N ALA A 203 -2.57 23.64 2.90
CA ALA A 203 -2.17 25.05 2.97
C ALA A 203 -0.66 25.24 3.19
N GLU A 204 -0.04 24.42 4.01
CA GLU A 204 1.31 24.62 4.55
C GLU A 204 2.31 23.50 4.17
N GLY A 205 1.83 22.35 3.67
CA GLY A 205 2.66 21.17 3.42
C GLY A 205 3.19 20.49 4.69
N VAL A 206 2.55 20.73 5.84
CA VAL A 206 3.03 20.28 7.16
C VAL A 206 2.15 19.17 7.72
N VAL A 207 2.79 18.14 8.27
CA VAL A 207 2.16 17.08 9.06
C VAL A 207 2.49 17.30 10.54
N GLU A 208 1.50 17.12 11.42
CA GLU A 208 1.68 17.30 12.87
C GLU A 208 2.27 16.04 13.50
N SER A 209 3.34 16.18 14.30
CA SER A 209 3.83 15.12 15.20
C SER A 209 3.08 15.12 16.53
N VAL A 210 3.18 14.02 17.27
CA VAL A 210 2.56 13.84 18.60
C VAL A 210 3.58 13.53 19.71
N THR A 211 4.88 13.57 19.39
CA THR A 211 5.97 13.30 20.35
C THR A 211 6.84 14.50 20.52
#